data_403359506dd33cda57a01f6c71ce0273
#
_entry.id   403359506dd33cda57a01f6c71ce0273
#
_cell.length_a   1.000
_cell.length_b   1.000
_cell.length_c   1.000
_cell.angle_alpha   90.00
_cell.angle_beta   90.00
_cell.angle_gamma   90.00
#
_symmetry.space_group_name_H-M   'P 1'
#
loop_
_entity.id
_entity.type
_entity.pdbx_description
1 polymer ?
#
loop_
_entity_poly.entity_id
_entity_poly.type
_entity_poly.pdbx_seq_one_letter_code
_entity_poly.pdbx_strand_id
1 'polypeptide(L)'
;MKVTLRHRVWLKYNKHCAYCGKELEYKDMQVDHMFPKHLIAWLDDEHARKVHGFATNDFENLMPSCRRCNHYKRAQTLEGFRRLMKTLHERIQNQYISKVAIDYGIITIKPFDGIFYYEQV
;
A
#
# COMPACT_ATOMS: atom_id res chain seq x y z
N MET A 1 12.08 -3.33 27.53
CA MET A 1 12.33 -2.37 26.43
C MET A 1 11.02 -1.94 25.80
N LYS A 2 10.87 -0.65 25.59
CA LYS A 2 9.71 -0.15 24.87
C LYS A 2 9.83 -0.48 23.40
N VAL A 3 8.77 -1.07 22.85
CA VAL A 3 8.64 -1.28 21.40
C VAL A 3 8.23 0.05 20.77
N THR A 4 8.99 0.52 19.79
CA THR A 4 8.69 1.77 19.10
C THR A 4 7.42 1.62 18.24
N LEU A 5 6.79 2.73 17.91
CA LEU A 5 5.64 2.72 17.00
C LEU A 5 6.02 2.12 15.64
N ARG A 6 7.20 2.48 15.12
CA ARG A 6 7.71 1.92 13.87
C ARG A 6 7.82 0.39 13.93
N HIS A 7 8.33 -0.14 15.03
CA HIS A 7 8.48 -1.58 15.22
C HIS A 7 7.11 -2.27 15.27
N ARG A 8 6.15 -1.64 15.95
CA ARG A 8 4.78 -2.16 16.02
C ARG A 8 4.12 -2.20 14.63
N VAL A 9 4.37 -1.18 13.79
CA VAL A 9 3.87 -1.16 12.42
C VAL A 9 4.46 -2.30 11.61
N TRP A 10 5.76 -2.55 11.77
CA TRP A 10 6.45 -3.66 11.09
C TRP A 10 5.85 -5.01 11.46
N LEU A 11 5.41 -5.19 12.70
CA LEU A 11 4.81 -6.43 13.16
C LEU A 11 3.32 -6.56 12.81
N LYS A 12 2.71 -5.49 12.39
CA LYS A 12 1.24 -5.41 12.19
C LYS A 12 0.71 -6.50 11.28
N TYR A 13 1.41 -6.81 10.20
CA TYR A 13 1.09 -7.88 9.26
C TYR A 13 2.26 -8.85 9.14
N ASN A 14 2.79 -9.23 10.29
CA ASN A 14 3.81 -10.27 10.41
C ASN A 14 5.03 -10.02 9.52
N LYS A 15 5.53 -8.77 9.53
CA LYS A 15 6.73 -8.36 8.79
C LYS A 15 6.56 -8.43 7.27
N HIS A 16 5.35 -8.25 6.78
CA HIS A 16 5.04 -8.23 5.35
C HIS A 16 4.54 -6.86 4.93
N CYS A 17 4.76 -6.52 3.67
CA CYS A 17 4.14 -5.34 3.07
C CYS A 17 2.62 -5.53 3.08
N ALA A 18 1.91 -4.54 3.61
CA ALA A 18 0.44 -4.61 3.70
C ALA A 18 -0.21 -4.74 2.32
N TYR A 19 0.43 -4.24 1.28
CA TYR A 19 -0.16 -4.16 -0.05
C TYR A 19 0.20 -5.35 -0.93
N CYS A 20 1.49 -5.58 -1.19
CA CYS A 20 1.93 -6.66 -2.08
C CYS A 20 2.25 -7.98 -1.36
N GLY A 21 2.37 -7.96 -0.04
CA GLY A 21 2.64 -9.17 0.74
C GLY A 21 4.10 -9.60 0.80
N LYS A 22 5.02 -8.82 0.25
CA LYS A 22 6.45 -9.14 0.29
C LYS A 22 6.95 -9.11 1.72
N GLU A 23 7.82 -10.06 2.09
CA GLU A 23 8.51 -10.01 3.38
C GLU A 23 9.40 -8.78 3.45
N LEU A 24 9.42 -8.12 4.61
CA LEU A 24 10.16 -6.90 4.85
C LEU A 24 11.12 -7.07 6.00
N GLU A 25 12.39 -6.72 5.78
CA GLU A 25 13.29 -6.48 6.89
C GLU A 25 12.95 -5.13 7.50
N TYR A 26 13.18 -5.01 8.80
CA TYR A 26 12.86 -3.77 9.52
C TYR A 26 13.48 -2.52 8.88
N LYS A 27 14.73 -2.63 8.43
CA LYS A 27 15.43 -1.50 7.79
C LYS A 27 14.83 -1.08 6.46
N ASP A 28 14.15 -1.99 5.77
CA ASP A 28 13.60 -1.75 4.42
C ASP A 28 12.13 -1.35 4.46
N MET A 29 11.48 -1.46 5.61
CA MET A 29 10.07 -1.10 5.74
C MET A 29 9.90 0.41 5.73
N GLN A 30 8.90 0.87 5.00
CA GLN A 30 8.42 2.24 5.08
C GLN A 30 7.06 2.27 5.74
N VAL A 31 6.79 3.35 6.46
CA VAL A 31 5.49 3.55 7.10
C VAL A 31 4.64 4.41 6.18
N ASP A 32 3.57 3.82 5.65
CA ASP A 32 2.62 4.53 4.81
C ASP A 32 1.42 4.95 5.62
N HIS A 33 0.86 6.11 5.28
CA HIS A 33 -0.42 6.54 5.82
C HIS A 33 -1.52 6.00 4.90
N MET A 34 -2.34 5.09 5.43
CA MET A 34 -3.44 4.49 4.65
C MET A 34 -4.35 5.59 4.12
N PHE A 35 -4.72 6.53 4.99
CA PHE A 35 -5.40 7.77 4.62
C PHE A 35 -4.35 8.88 4.61
N PRO A 36 -4.10 9.53 3.46
CA PRO A 36 -2.94 10.40 3.30
C PRO A 36 -3.00 11.67 4.15
N LYS A 37 -1.83 12.13 4.58
CA LYS A 37 -1.69 13.30 5.45
C LYS A 37 -2.40 14.55 4.92
N HIS A 38 -2.30 14.82 3.63
CA HIS A 38 -2.87 16.05 3.06
C HIS A 38 -4.40 16.09 3.13
N LEU A 39 -5.05 14.95 3.36
CA LEU A 39 -6.50 14.87 3.47
C LEU A 39 -7.00 14.85 4.91
N ILE A 40 -6.13 14.67 5.89
CA ILE A 40 -6.52 14.49 7.30
C ILE A 40 -5.80 15.46 8.25
N ALA A 41 -4.57 15.88 7.93
CA ALA A 41 -3.73 16.65 8.84
C ALA A 41 -4.22 18.09 9.09
N TRP A 42 -5.20 18.56 8.33
CA TRP A 42 -5.84 19.87 8.57
C TRP A 42 -6.82 19.82 9.73
N LEU A 43 -7.21 18.63 10.16
CA LEU A 43 -8.01 18.44 11.36
C LEU A 43 -7.09 18.19 12.56
N ASP A 44 -7.48 18.66 13.74
CA ASP A 44 -6.80 18.23 14.95
C ASP A 44 -7.11 16.73 15.20
N ASP A 45 -6.32 16.10 16.07
CA ASP A 45 -6.42 14.65 16.28
C ASP A 45 -7.79 14.23 16.80
N GLU A 46 -8.42 15.03 17.67
CA GLU A 46 -9.73 14.70 18.20
C GLU A 46 -10.80 14.68 17.11
N HIS A 47 -10.83 15.71 16.27
CA HIS A 47 -11.79 15.80 15.17
C HIS A 47 -11.52 14.74 14.10
N ALA A 48 -10.25 14.47 13.79
CA ALA A 48 -9.87 13.42 12.86
C ALA A 48 -10.39 12.06 13.32
N ARG A 49 -10.25 11.76 14.61
CA ARG A 49 -10.76 10.48 15.17
C ARG A 49 -12.27 10.38 15.08
N LYS A 50 -12.99 11.49 15.24
CA LYS A 50 -14.46 11.49 15.10
C LYS A 50 -14.90 11.29 13.66
N VAL A 51 -14.21 11.92 12.71
CA VAL A 51 -14.61 11.90 11.29
C VAL A 51 -14.14 10.62 10.60
N HIS A 52 -12.89 10.22 10.84
CA HIS A 52 -12.24 9.11 10.12
C HIS A 52 -12.04 7.86 10.96
N GLY A 53 -12.22 7.95 12.28
CA GLY A 53 -11.97 6.83 13.18
C GLY A 53 -10.52 6.77 13.67
N PHE A 54 -9.65 7.64 13.20
CA PHE A 54 -8.24 7.72 13.61
C PHE A 54 -7.67 9.10 13.29
N ALA A 55 -6.62 9.47 14.01
CA ALA A 55 -5.82 10.66 13.69
C ALA A 55 -4.70 10.28 12.69
N THR A 56 -4.06 11.30 12.13
CA THR A 56 -3.04 11.14 11.07
C THR A 56 -2.00 10.08 11.39
N ASN A 57 -1.43 10.12 12.60
CA ASN A 57 -0.34 9.23 13.00
C ASN A 57 -0.78 8.14 13.99
N ASP A 58 -2.06 7.89 14.12
CA ASP A 58 -2.53 6.77 14.91
C ASP A 58 -2.15 5.43 14.25
N PHE A 59 -1.89 4.44 15.08
CA PHE A 59 -1.46 3.12 14.61
C PHE A 59 -2.42 2.54 13.55
N GLU A 60 -3.71 2.79 13.70
CA GLU A 60 -4.74 2.31 12.79
C GLU A 60 -4.56 2.85 11.36
N ASN A 61 -3.97 4.04 11.24
CA ASN A 61 -3.72 4.67 9.95
C ASN A 61 -2.33 4.37 9.37
N LEU A 62 -1.50 3.66 10.12
CA LEU A 62 -0.11 3.39 9.69
C LEU A 62 -0.01 1.97 9.15
N MET A 63 0.57 1.85 7.98
CA MET A 63 0.70 0.58 7.27
C MET A 63 2.17 0.29 6.96
N PRO A 64 2.64 -0.95 7.21
CA PRO A 64 3.97 -1.34 6.75
C PRO A 64 3.95 -1.49 5.23
N SER A 65 4.90 -0.88 4.56
CA SER A 65 4.96 -0.92 3.10
C SER A 65 6.37 -1.15 2.61
N CYS A 66 6.52 -1.88 1.52
CA CYS A 66 7.77 -1.91 0.80
C CYS A 66 7.94 -0.58 0.06
N ARG A 67 9.19 -0.25 -0.27
CA ARG A 67 9.52 1.01 -0.94
C ARG A 67 8.75 1.17 -2.25
N ARG A 68 8.63 0.10 -3.01
CA ARG A 68 7.96 0.14 -4.32
C ARG A 68 6.48 0.44 -4.21
N CYS A 69 5.77 -0.24 -3.31
CA CYS A 69 4.35 0.04 -3.09
C CYS A 69 4.13 1.44 -2.55
N ASN A 70 4.95 1.88 -1.60
CA ASN A 70 4.84 3.21 -1.02
C ASN A 70 5.05 4.28 -2.10
N HIS A 71 6.08 4.11 -2.93
CA HIS A 71 6.35 5.05 -4.02
C HIS A 71 5.22 5.07 -5.05
N TYR A 72 4.72 3.90 -5.43
CA TYR A 72 3.68 3.80 -6.46
C TYR A 72 2.33 4.32 -5.97
N LYS A 73 2.01 4.08 -4.69
CA LYS A 73 0.79 4.61 -4.07
C LYS A 73 0.85 6.13 -3.93
N ARG A 74 2.01 6.68 -3.59
CA ARG A 74 2.18 8.12 -3.33
C ARG A 74 1.20 8.60 -2.26
N ALA A 75 0.57 9.75 -2.49
CA ALA A 75 -0.38 10.37 -1.56
C ALA A 75 -1.83 10.06 -1.90
N GLN A 76 -2.09 8.91 -2.51
CA GLN A 76 -3.44 8.47 -2.82
C GLN A 76 -4.11 7.84 -1.61
N THR A 77 -5.44 7.87 -1.60
CA THR A 77 -6.22 7.07 -0.67
C THR A 77 -6.04 5.59 -0.99
N LEU A 78 -6.41 4.72 -0.07
CA LEU A 78 -6.39 3.28 -0.29
C LEU A 78 -7.21 2.90 -1.53
N GLU A 79 -8.41 3.46 -1.67
CA GLU A 79 -9.28 3.14 -2.80
C GLU A 79 -8.75 3.72 -4.13
N GLY A 80 -8.09 4.87 -4.09
CA GLY A 80 -7.39 5.42 -5.25
C GLY A 80 -6.27 4.48 -5.70
N PHE A 81 -5.49 3.98 -4.76
CA PHE A 81 -4.43 3.02 -5.06
C PHE A 81 -5.00 1.70 -5.59
N ARG A 82 -6.08 1.22 -4.98
CA ARG A 82 -6.76 0.00 -5.46
C ARG A 82 -7.18 0.12 -6.91
N ARG A 83 -7.82 1.24 -7.28
CA ARG A 83 -8.24 1.48 -8.67
C ARG A 83 -7.04 1.52 -9.62
N LEU A 84 -5.95 2.16 -9.19
CA LEU A 84 -4.73 2.21 -9.99
C LEU A 84 -4.20 0.81 -10.26
N MET A 85 -4.17 -0.05 -9.25
CA MET A 85 -3.66 -1.42 -9.38
C MET A 85 -4.60 -2.30 -10.21
N LYS A 86 -5.90 -2.09 -10.13
CA LYS A 86 -6.89 -2.88 -10.88
C LYS A 86 -6.82 -2.62 -12.39
N THR A 87 -6.26 -1.51 -12.83
CA THR A 87 -6.11 -1.19 -14.25
C THR A 87 -4.68 -1.37 -14.75
N LEU A 88 -3.77 -1.79 -13.89
CA LEU A 88 -2.35 -1.90 -14.24
C LEU A 88 -2.12 -2.88 -15.39
N HIS A 89 -2.78 -4.02 -15.36
CA HIS A 89 -2.65 -5.04 -16.41
C HIS A 89 -3.05 -4.50 -17.78
N GLU A 90 -4.06 -3.67 -17.87
CA GLU A 90 -4.49 -3.05 -19.13
C GLU A 90 -3.43 -2.11 -19.70
N ARG A 91 -2.82 -1.30 -18.83
CA ARG A 91 -1.79 -0.36 -19.22
C ARG A 91 -0.51 -1.06 -19.68
N ILE A 92 -0.14 -2.17 -19.04
CA ILE A 92 1.03 -2.96 -19.42
C ILE A 92 0.80 -3.63 -20.76
N GLN A 93 -0.32 -4.33 -20.93
CA GLN A 93 -0.55 -5.12 -22.14
C GLN A 93 -0.77 -4.25 -23.38
N ASN A 94 -1.05 -2.96 -23.24
CA ASN A 94 -1.16 -2.04 -24.35
C ASN A 94 0.18 -1.53 -24.88
N GLN A 95 1.28 -1.77 -24.18
CA GLN A 95 2.61 -1.41 -24.64
C GLN A 95 3.07 -2.39 -25.72
N TYR A 96 3.69 -1.89 -26.77
CA TYR A 96 4.12 -2.71 -27.89
C TYR A 96 5.07 -3.83 -27.45
N ILE A 97 6.07 -3.51 -26.64
CA ILE A 97 7.03 -4.51 -26.16
C ILE A 97 6.34 -5.61 -25.35
N SER A 98 5.31 -5.25 -24.59
CA SER A 98 4.54 -6.23 -23.81
C SER A 98 3.77 -7.17 -24.73
N LYS A 99 3.20 -6.64 -25.80
CA LYS A 99 2.48 -7.47 -26.79
C LYS A 99 3.41 -8.49 -27.42
N VAL A 100 4.61 -8.09 -27.77
CA VAL A 100 5.64 -9.00 -28.33
C VAL A 100 5.97 -10.09 -27.30
N ALA A 101 6.22 -9.70 -26.05
CA ALA A 101 6.56 -10.67 -24.99
C ALA A 101 5.42 -11.65 -24.73
N ILE A 102 4.18 -11.20 -24.80
CA ILE A 102 3.00 -12.07 -24.65
C ILE A 102 2.94 -13.07 -25.80
N ASP A 103 3.09 -12.59 -27.04
CA ASP A 103 3.01 -13.42 -28.23
C ASP A 103 4.06 -14.53 -28.22
N TYR A 104 5.24 -14.26 -27.68
CA TYR A 104 6.32 -15.23 -27.59
C TYR A 104 6.27 -16.10 -26.33
N GLY A 105 5.27 -15.88 -25.49
CA GLY A 105 5.12 -16.66 -24.25
C GLY A 105 6.15 -16.33 -23.17
N ILE A 106 6.86 -15.19 -23.30
CA ILE A 106 7.85 -14.78 -22.31
C ILE A 106 7.18 -14.32 -21.04
N ILE A 107 6.08 -13.59 -21.14
CA ILE A 107 5.31 -13.11 -20.00
C ILE A 107 3.84 -13.48 -20.17
N THR A 108 3.21 -13.66 -19.01
CA THR A 108 1.76 -13.78 -18.91
C THR A 108 1.28 -12.65 -18.01
N ILE A 109 0.27 -11.90 -18.45
CA ILE A 109 -0.26 -10.79 -17.68
C ILE A 109 -1.55 -11.22 -17.01
N LYS A 110 -1.56 -11.11 -15.67
CA LYS A 110 -2.69 -11.47 -14.84
C LYS A 110 -3.20 -10.20 -14.15
N PRO A 111 -4.51 -9.92 -14.17
CA PRO A 111 -5.04 -8.76 -13.45
C PRO A 111 -4.91 -8.94 -11.94
N PHE A 112 -4.76 -7.82 -11.23
CA PHE A 112 -4.86 -7.80 -9.78
C PHE A 112 -6.31 -8.10 -9.39
N ASP A 113 -6.51 -8.97 -8.40
CA ASP A 113 -7.85 -9.39 -7.96
C ASP A 113 -8.61 -8.34 -7.16
N GLY A 114 -7.99 -7.22 -6.86
CA GLY A 114 -8.61 -6.14 -6.10
C GLY A 114 -8.44 -6.24 -4.60
N ILE A 115 -7.74 -7.25 -4.10
CA ILE A 115 -7.59 -7.53 -2.67
C ILE A 115 -6.13 -7.39 -2.28
N PHE A 116 -5.82 -6.44 -1.37
CA PHE A 116 -4.47 -6.27 -0.86
C PHE A 116 -4.13 -7.36 0.14
N TYR A 117 -2.84 -7.58 0.34
CA TYR A 117 -2.35 -8.63 1.23
C TYR A 117 -2.95 -8.51 2.64
N TYR A 118 -3.00 -7.31 3.22
CA TYR A 118 -3.50 -7.14 4.58
C TYR A 118 -4.99 -7.51 4.71
N GLU A 119 -5.72 -7.48 3.62
CA GLU A 119 -7.14 -7.85 3.60
C GLU A 119 -7.37 -9.34 3.58
N GLN A 120 -6.32 -10.13 3.34
CA GLN A 120 -6.39 -11.60 3.26
C GLN A 120 -5.91 -12.30 4.54
N VAL A 121 -5.29 -11.56 5.44
CA VAL A 121 -4.66 -12.14 6.63
C VAL A 121 -5.33 -11.71 7.93
#